data_59f9ade70e050b6a5e6e45052d6da257
#
_entry.id   59f9ade70e050b6a5e6e45052d6da257
#
_cell.length_a   1.000
_cell.length_b   1.000
_cell.length_c   1.000
_cell.angle_alpha   90.00
_cell.angle_beta   90.00
_cell.angle_gamma   90.00
#
_symmetry.space_group_name_H-M   'P 1'
#
loop_
_entity.id
_entity.type
_entity.pdbx_description
1 polymer ?
#
loop_
_entity_poly.entity_id
_entity_poly.type
_entity_poly.pdbx_seq_one_letter_code
_entity_poly.pdbx_strand_id
1 'polypeptide(L)'
;MTAKIAEDTTGLLSIGQLAQAAGVSSRTIRYYEELGILPEPRRSPGGTRKYPREYRSYIDVALALKDLGFRLDEIKPLTRVALGRSVSAGQRDVAARLVEERIGALGRQVALLCRLRDSVRDPDAAAAVPALLGPDLTPAAPALAGTVPKMRQRGDGAA
;
A
#
# COMPACT_ATOMS: atom_id res chain seq x y z
N MET A 1 -33.24 -13.27 31.20
CA MET A 1 -32.05 -12.57 31.73
C MET A 1 -30.93 -12.77 30.73
N THR A 2 -30.81 -11.89 29.77
CA THR A 2 -29.76 -11.91 28.72
C THR A 2 -28.57 -11.12 29.25
N ALA A 3 -27.52 -11.82 29.62
CA ALA A 3 -26.27 -11.20 30.03
C ALA A 3 -25.67 -10.48 28.80
N LYS A 4 -25.71 -9.15 28.81
CA LYS A 4 -25.00 -8.27 27.89
C LYS A 4 -23.51 -8.47 28.18
N ILE A 5 -22.86 -9.26 27.34
CA ILE A 5 -21.40 -9.42 27.37
C ILE A 5 -20.83 -8.00 27.19
N ALA A 6 -20.23 -7.47 28.25
CA ALA A 6 -19.44 -6.26 28.20
C ALA A 6 -18.27 -6.56 27.28
N GLU A 7 -18.31 -6.04 26.04
CA GLU A 7 -17.19 -6.13 25.12
C GLU A 7 -15.99 -5.41 25.77
N ASP A 8 -15.00 -6.21 26.09
CA ASP A 8 -13.73 -5.78 26.64
C ASP A 8 -13.08 -4.76 25.70
N THR A 9 -13.13 -3.49 26.08
CA THR A 9 -12.55 -2.37 25.34
C THR A 9 -11.02 -2.29 25.52
N THR A 10 -10.46 -3.24 26.28
CA THR A 10 -9.04 -3.37 26.58
C THR A 10 -8.31 -3.81 25.32
N GLY A 11 -7.69 -2.88 24.61
CA GLY A 11 -6.89 -3.16 23.41
C GLY A 11 -7.39 -2.50 22.11
N LEU A 12 -8.49 -1.76 22.17
CA LEU A 12 -8.98 -1.00 21.02
C LEU A 12 -8.33 0.39 20.94
N LEU A 13 -7.85 0.75 19.75
CA LEU A 13 -7.22 2.03 19.47
C LEU A 13 -8.21 3.04 18.90
N SER A 14 -8.00 4.32 19.16
CA SER A 14 -8.60 5.38 18.35
C SER A 14 -7.91 5.45 16.97
N ILE A 15 -8.54 6.13 16.02
CA ILE A 15 -7.92 6.34 14.69
C ILE A 15 -6.57 7.04 14.79
N GLY A 16 -6.42 8.02 15.70
CA GLY A 16 -5.16 8.73 15.92
C GLY A 16 -4.06 7.82 16.48
N GLN A 17 -4.40 6.95 17.44
CA GLN A 17 -3.47 5.99 18.00
C GLN A 17 -3.04 4.93 16.97
N LEU A 18 -3.97 4.45 16.14
CA LEU A 18 -3.63 3.52 15.06
C LEU A 18 -2.75 4.20 14.00
N ALA A 19 -3.07 5.45 13.63
CA ALA A 19 -2.29 6.25 12.69
C ALA A 19 -0.85 6.45 13.18
N GLN A 20 -0.68 6.83 14.44
CA GLN A 20 0.63 6.98 15.07
C GLN A 20 1.40 5.66 15.10
N ALA A 21 0.75 4.57 15.51
CA ALA A 21 1.37 3.26 15.61
C ALA A 21 1.84 2.71 14.25
N ALA A 22 1.13 3.03 13.17
CA ALA A 22 1.45 2.59 11.81
C ALA A 22 2.25 3.62 10.99
N GLY A 23 2.57 4.79 11.53
CA GLY A 23 3.32 5.83 10.84
C GLY A 23 2.58 6.46 9.65
N VAL A 24 1.24 6.47 9.68
CA VAL A 24 0.40 7.01 8.61
C VAL A 24 -0.56 8.08 9.12
N SER A 25 -1.22 8.81 8.21
CA SER A 25 -2.26 9.77 8.61
C SER A 25 -3.60 9.08 8.90
N SER A 26 -4.44 9.69 9.74
CA SER A 26 -5.83 9.24 9.94
C SER A 26 -6.65 9.27 8.63
N ARG A 27 -6.28 10.13 7.68
CA ARG A 27 -6.88 10.17 6.34
C ARG A 27 -6.54 8.88 5.56
N THR A 28 -5.30 8.41 5.64
CA THR A 28 -4.87 7.15 5.02
C THR A 28 -5.66 5.96 5.57
N ILE A 29 -5.91 5.92 6.89
CA ILE A 29 -6.70 4.87 7.52
C ILE A 29 -8.13 4.86 6.96
N ARG A 30 -8.79 6.01 6.90
CA ARG A 30 -10.14 6.14 6.34
C ARG A 30 -10.18 5.70 4.88
N TYR A 31 -9.18 6.08 4.11
CA TYR A 31 -9.06 5.69 2.72
C TYR A 31 -8.92 4.16 2.56
N TYR A 32 -8.14 3.52 3.42
CA TYR A 32 -8.01 2.05 3.42
C TYR A 32 -9.28 1.34 3.89
N GLU A 33 -10.08 1.96 4.77
CA GLU A 33 -11.44 1.48 5.10
C GLU A 33 -12.36 1.54 3.88
N GLU A 34 -12.39 2.68 3.18
CA GLU A 34 -13.23 2.89 1.98
C GLU A 34 -12.89 1.89 0.87
N LEU A 35 -11.61 1.59 0.68
CA LEU A 35 -11.15 0.57 -0.26
C LEU A 35 -11.39 -0.87 0.23
N GLY A 36 -11.75 -1.07 1.50
CA GLY A 36 -11.92 -2.36 2.12
C GLY A 36 -10.61 -3.16 2.27
N ILE A 37 -9.49 -2.46 2.30
CA ILE A 37 -8.18 -3.02 2.69
C ILE A 37 -8.18 -3.28 4.19
N LEU A 38 -8.69 -2.31 5.00
CA LEU A 38 -8.99 -2.51 6.41
C LEU A 38 -10.41 -3.06 6.57
N PRO A 39 -10.64 -3.98 7.52
CA PRO A 39 -11.98 -4.37 7.91
C PRO A 39 -12.74 -3.18 8.54
N GLU A 40 -14.07 -3.30 8.63
CA GLU A 40 -14.88 -2.29 9.30
C GLU A 40 -14.45 -2.11 10.77
N PRO A 41 -14.30 -0.85 11.24
CA PRO A 41 -13.96 -0.59 12.62
C PRO A 41 -15.11 -0.98 13.56
N ARG A 42 -14.77 -1.40 14.76
CA ARG A 42 -15.77 -1.53 15.82
C ARG A 42 -16.28 -0.15 16.22
N ARG A 43 -17.49 -0.08 16.77
CA ARG A 43 -18.04 1.16 17.32
C ARG A 43 -18.19 1.03 18.83
N SER A 44 -17.77 2.06 19.57
CA SER A 44 -18.07 2.17 20.99
C SER A 44 -19.58 2.40 21.20
N PRO A 45 -20.10 2.23 22.43
CA PRO A 45 -21.49 2.56 22.76
C PRO A 45 -21.88 4.00 22.36
N GLY A 46 -20.95 4.95 22.34
CA GLY A 46 -21.12 6.33 21.87
C GLY A 46 -20.90 6.53 20.37
N GLY A 47 -20.85 5.46 19.56
CA GLY A 47 -20.73 5.53 18.09
C GLY A 47 -19.33 5.83 17.55
N THR A 48 -18.33 6.04 18.41
CA THR A 48 -16.96 6.35 18.00
C THR A 48 -16.26 5.12 17.42
N ARG A 49 -15.59 5.29 16.26
CA ARG A 49 -14.78 4.23 15.65
C ARG A 49 -13.63 3.79 16.54
N LYS A 50 -13.48 2.48 16.70
CA LYS A 50 -12.43 1.83 17.46
C LYS A 50 -11.80 0.72 16.62
N TYR A 51 -10.49 0.59 16.71
CA TYR A 51 -9.68 -0.28 15.87
C TYR A 51 -8.94 -1.31 16.71
N PRO A 52 -9.11 -2.62 16.47
CA PRO A 52 -8.26 -3.63 17.04
C PRO A 52 -6.77 -3.39 16.74
N ARG A 53 -5.88 -3.73 17.66
CA ARG A 53 -4.43 -3.53 17.47
C ARG A 53 -3.90 -4.27 16.24
N GLU A 54 -4.49 -5.39 15.90
CA GLU A 54 -4.19 -6.20 14.73
C GLU A 54 -4.38 -5.46 13.39
N TYR A 55 -5.15 -4.35 13.36
CA TYR A 55 -5.32 -3.54 12.15
C TYR A 55 -4.03 -2.88 11.70
N ARG A 56 -3.06 -2.73 12.60
CA ARG A 56 -1.72 -2.29 12.24
C ARG A 56 -1.10 -3.21 11.19
N SER A 57 -1.20 -4.53 11.37
CA SER A 57 -0.64 -5.50 10.41
C SER A 57 -1.23 -5.36 9.01
N TYR A 58 -2.52 -4.98 8.89
CA TYR A 58 -3.11 -4.69 7.57
C TYR A 58 -2.46 -3.49 6.91
N ILE A 59 -2.16 -2.43 7.69
CA ILE A 59 -1.53 -1.23 7.17
C ILE A 59 -0.09 -1.52 6.78
N ASP A 60 0.67 -2.22 7.64
CA ASP A 60 2.06 -2.58 7.37
C ASP A 60 2.19 -3.41 6.08
N VAL A 61 1.32 -4.41 5.89
CA VAL A 61 1.27 -5.22 4.65
C VAL A 61 0.87 -4.36 3.45
N ALA A 62 -0.13 -3.49 3.59
CA ALA A 62 -0.57 -2.63 2.49
C ALA A 62 0.53 -1.65 2.06
N LEU A 63 1.29 -1.09 3.00
CA LEU A 63 2.43 -0.22 2.71
C LEU A 63 3.54 -0.99 2.00
N ALA A 64 3.90 -2.18 2.49
CA ALA A 64 4.92 -3.02 1.84
C ALA A 64 4.51 -3.40 0.39
N LEU A 65 3.25 -3.76 0.16
CA LEU A 65 2.75 -4.04 -1.18
C LEU A 65 2.79 -2.79 -2.09
N LYS A 66 2.46 -1.61 -1.54
CA LYS A 66 2.58 -0.35 -2.26
C LYS A 66 4.02 -0.05 -2.64
N ASP A 67 4.97 -0.24 -1.74
CA ASP A 67 6.41 -0.04 -1.99
C ASP A 67 6.94 -1.01 -3.04
N LEU A 68 6.40 -2.22 -3.08
CA LEU A 68 6.65 -3.18 -4.17
C LEU A 68 5.98 -2.75 -5.50
N GLY A 69 5.18 -1.69 -5.50
CA GLY A 69 4.54 -1.09 -6.67
C GLY A 69 3.24 -1.79 -7.09
N PHE A 70 2.57 -2.49 -6.20
CA PHE A 70 1.20 -2.95 -6.45
C PHE A 70 0.22 -1.78 -6.47
N ARG A 71 -0.81 -1.89 -7.29
CA ARG A 71 -1.91 -0.92 -7.36
C ARG A 71 -2.86 -1.12 -6.16
N LEU A 72 -3.60 -0.10 -5.81
CA LEU A 72 -4.50 -0.14 -4.65
C LEU A 72 -5.62 -1.19 -4.77
N ASP A 73 -6.10 -1.43 -5.98
CA ASP A 73 -7.09 -2.47 -6.27
C ASP A 73 -6.51 -3.90 -6.10
N GLU A 74 -5.21 -4.07 -6.33
CA GLU A 74 -4.47 -5.32 -6.14
C GLU A 74 -4.10 -5.56 -4.67
N ILE A 75 -3.90 -4.51 -3.88
CA ILE A 75 -3.49 -4.60 -2.48
C ILE A 75 -4.54 -5.30 -1.62
N LYS A 76 -5.83 -5.04 -1.85
CA LYS A 76 -6.91 -5.63 -1.05
C LYS A 76 -6.91 -7.17 -1.04
N PRO A 77 -6.92 -7.88 -2.18
CA PRO A 77 -6.87 -9.35 -2.19
C PRO A 77 -5.53 -9.87 -1.64
N LEU A 78 -4.41 -9.21 -1.94
CA LEU A 78 -3.09 -9.61 -1.47
C LEU A 78 -2.96 -9.49 0.05
N THR A 79 -3.44 -8.41 0.65
CA THR A 79 -3.43 -8.20 2.11
C THR A 79 -4.21 -9.30 2.84
N ARG A 80 -5.36 -9.71 2.30
CA ARG A 80 -6.17 -10.79 2.90
C ARG A 80 -5.44 -12.13 2.88
N VAL A 81 -4.78 -12.45 1.76
CA VAL A 81 -3.98 -13.68 1.64
C VAL A 81 -2.76 -13.63 2.56
N ALA A 82 -2.00 -12.54 2.56
CA ALA A 82 -0.79 -12.36 3.36
C ALA A 82 -1.05 -12.48 4.88
N LEU A 83 -2.24 -12.06 5.33
CA LEU A 83 -2.64 -12.16 6.74
C LEU A 83 -3.36 -13.48 7.08
N GLY A 84 -3.33 -14.48 6.20
CA GLY A 84 -3.93 -15.79 6.44
C GLY A 84 -5.46 -15.74 6.63
N ARG A 85 -6.14 -14.72 6.09
CA ARG A 85 -7.60 -14.64 6.16
C ARG A 85 -8.24 -15.66 5.22
N SER A 86 -9.44 -16.12 5.59
CA SER A 86 -10.19 -17.04 4.74
C SER A 86 -10.46 -16.41 3.38
N VAL A 87 -9.93 -17.01 2.32
CA VAL A 87 -10.09 -16.62 0.92
C VAL A 87 -10.42 -17.84 0.09
N SER A 88 -11.22 -17.71 -0.96
CA SER A 88 -11.53 -18.80 -1.87
C SER A 88 -10.29 -19.23 -2.68
N ALA A 89 -10.34 -20.43 -3.26
CA ALA A 89 -9.28 -20.90 -4.16
C ALA A 89 -9.04 -19.91 -5.30
N GLY A 90 -10.11 -19.44 -5.98
CA GLY A 90 -9.98 -18.47 -7.06
C GLY A 90 -9.37 -17.12 -6.62
N GLN A 91 -9.63 -16.68 -5.39
CA GLN A 91 -8.97 -15.47 -4.85
C GLN A 91 -7.47 -15.69 -4.63
N ARG A 92 -7.07 -16.88 -4.20
CA ARG A 92 -5.65 -17.24 -4.08
C ARG A 92 -4.96 -17.29 -5.45
N ASP A 93 -5.62 -17.86 -6.46
CA ASP A 93 -5.07 -17.94 -7.82
C ASP A 93 -4.89 -16.55 -8.43
N VAL A 94 -5.82 -15.63 -8.21
CA VAL A 94 -5.68 -14.23 -8.62
C VAL A 94 -4.50 -13.58 -7.91
N ALA A 95 -4.39 -13.75 -6.59
CA ALA A 95 -3.29 -13.20 -5.81
C ALA A 95 -1.93 -13.75 -6.28
N ALA A 96 -1.84 -15.05 -6.54
CA ALA A 96 -0.62 -15.69 -7.04
C ALA A 96 -0.19 -15.10 -8.39
N ARG A 97 -1.11 -14.95 -9.34
CA ARG A 97 -0.83 -14.33 -10.65
C ARG A 97 -0.31 -12.89 -10.51
N LEU A 98 -0.94 -12.07 -9.68
CA LEU A 98 -0.49 -10.69 -9.44
C LEU A 98 0.95 -10.65 -8.89
N VAL A 99 1.27 -11.57 -7.98
CA VAL A 99 2.63 -11.68 -7.43
C VAL A 99 3.63 -12.12 -8.49
N GLU A 100 3.30 -13.13 -9.29
CA GLU A 100 4.15 -13.63 -10.38
C GLU A 100 4.41 -12.54 -11.44
N GLU A 101 3.38 -11.82 -11.86
CA GLU A 101 3.50 -10.69 -12.79
C GLU A 101 4.43 -9.61 -12.23
N ARG A 102 4.33 -9.33 -10.92
CA ARG A 102 5.18 -8.34 -10.24
C ARG A 102 6.62 -8.81 -10.14
N ILE A 103 6.85 -10.08 -9.80
CA ILE A 103 8.19 -10.70 -9.80
C ILE A 103 8.83 -10.56 -11.19
N GLY A 104 8.10 -10.89 -12.25
CA GLY A 104 8.58 -10.74 -13.62
C GLY A 104 8.91 -9.28 -13.97
N ALA A 105 8.09 -8.32 -13.58
CA ALA A 105 8.33 -6.90 -13.80
C ALA A 105 9.59 -6.41 -13.06
N LEU A 106 9.75 -6.78 -11.79
CA LEU A 106 10.93 -6.46 -11.01
C LEU A 106 12.18 -7.12 -11.58
N GLY A 107 12.09 -8.36 -12.04
CA GLY A 107 13.20 -9.06 -12.72
C GLY A 107 13.69 -8.32 -13.96
N ARG A 108 12.78 -7.81 -14.78
CA ARG A 108 13.14 -6.97 -15.95
C ARG A 108 13.82 -5.66 -15.51
N GLN A 109 13.34 -5.00 -14.45
CA GLN A 109 13.96 -3.79 -13.91
C GLN A 109 15.38 -4.06 -13.40
N VAL A 110 15.57 -5.15 -12.67
CA VAL A 110 16.90 -5.57 -12.18
C VAL A 110 17.84 -5.86 -13.36
N ALA A 111 17.37 -6.59 -14.37
CA ALA A 111 18.18 -6.88 -15.56
C ALA A 111 18.62 -5.59 -16.28
N LEU A 112 17.73 -4.60 -16.40
CA LEU A 112 18.07 -3.30 -16.96
C LEU A 112 19.12 -2.57 -16.11
N LEU A 113 18.94 -2.52 -14.80
CA LEU A 113 19.91 -1.88 -13.90
C LEU A 113 21.29 -2.56 -13.98
N CYS A 114 21.33 -3.90 -14.08
CA CYS A 114 22.58 -4.62 -14.27
C CYS A 114 23.28 -4.21 -15.58
N ARG A 115 22.53 -4.12 -16.67
CA ARG A 115 23.09 -3.67 -17.97
C ARG A 115 23.60 -2.23 -17.92
N LEU A 116 22.85 -1.32 -17.29
CA LEU A 116 23.29 0.07 -17.10
C LEU A 116 24.55 0.14 -16.26
N ARG A 117 24.61 -0.62 -15.16
CA ARG A 117 25.80 -0.71 -14.33
C ARG A 117 27.02 -1.17 -15.13
N ASP A 118 26.86 -2.20 -15.97
CA ASP A 118 27.94 -2.75 -16.76
C ASP A 118 28.42 -1.75 -17.85
N SER A 119 27.48 -1.03 -18.49
CA SER A 119 27.80 0.06 -19.43
C SER A 119 28.51 1.25 -18.77
N VAL A 120 28.20 1.57 -17.52
CA VAL A 120 28.91 2.63 -16.78
C VAL A 120 30.35 2.22 -16.46
N ARG A 121 30.60 0.91 -16.27
CA ARG A 121 31.94 0.38 -15.97
C ARG A 121 32.80 0.21 -17.22
N ASP A 122 32.19 0.02 -18.37
CA ASP A 122 32.84 -0.15 -19.67
C ASP A 122 32.30 0.88 -20.66
N PRO A 123 33.05 1.98 -20.91
CA PRO A 123 32.64 3.05 -21.84
C PRO A 123 32.39 2.55 -23.28
N ASP A 124 33.07 1.49 -23.72
CA ASP A 124 32.88 0.93 -25.06
C ASP A 124 31.57 0.19 -25.19
N ALA A 125 31.03 -0.33 -24.08
CA ALA A 125 29.70 -0.95 -24.00
C ALA A 125 28.55 0.09 -23.98
N ALA A 126 28.84 1.37 -23.72
CA ALA A 126 27.84 2.43 -23.59
C ALA A 126 27.07 2.70 -24.91
N ALA A 127 27.64 2.37 -26.05
CA ALA A 127 27.00 2.53 -27.36
C ALA A 127 25.77 1.64 -27.56
N ALA A 128 25.61 0.59 -26.74
CA ALA A 128 24.47 -0.32 -26.79
C ALA A 128 23.27 0.10 -25.92
N VAL A 129 23.39 1.15 -25.09
CA VAL A 129 22.34 1.59 -24.15
C VAL A 129 21.03 1.99 -24.84
N PRO A 130 21.01 2.73 -25.97
CA PRO A 130 19.78 3.06 -26.68
C PRO A 130 18.99 1.84 -27.18
N ALA A 131 19.68 0.76 -27.56
CA ALA A 131 19.05 -0.50 -28.00
C ALA A 131 18.45 -1.29 -26.82
N LEU A 132 18.86 -0.99 -25.59
CA LEU A 132 18.36 -1.64 -24.37
C LEU A 132 17.02 -1.05 -23.88
N LEU A 133 16.69 0.17 -24.33
CA LEU A 133 15.44 0.87 -24.05
C LEU A 133 14.38 0.53 -25.12
N GLY A 134 14.32 -0.73 -25.59
CA GLY A 134 13.33 -1.17 -26.55
C GLY A 134 11.89 -0.76 -26.15
N PRO A 135 10.92 -0.80 -27.09
CA PRO A 135 9.55 -0.28 -26.89
C PRO A 135 8.81 -0.90 -25.71
N ASP A 136 9.25 -2.05 -25.20
CA ASP A 136 8.63 -2.76 -24.08
C ASP A 136 9.02 -2.23 -22.69
N LEU A 137 9.92 -1.26 -22.61
CA LEU A 137 10.35 -0.63 -21.35
C LEU A 137 9.70 0.73 -21.10
N THR A 138 8.53 0.98 -21.67
CA THR A 138 7.69 2.04 -21.13
C THR A 138 7.35 1.60 -19.70
N PRO A 139 7.91 2.24 -18.65
CA PRO A 139 7.46 1.95 -17.30
C PRO A 139 5.97 2.17 -17.33
N ALA A 140 5.18 1.18 -16.89
CA ALA A 140 3.81 1.43 -16.51
C ALA A 140 3.91 2.66 -15.61
N ALA A 141 3.45 3.80 -16.11
CA ALA A 141 3.64 5.08 -15.46
C ALA A 141 3.27 4.89 -13.99
N PRO A 142 4.16 5.19 -13.04
CA PRO A 142 3.73 5.23 -11.66
C PRO A 142 2.56 6.19 -11.67
N ALA A 143 1.41 5.77 -11.19
CA ALA A 143 0.27 6.63 -11.01
C ALA A 143 0.60 7.65 -9.91
N LEU A 144 1.61 8.50 -10.19
CA LEU A 144 1.96 9.70 -9.43
C LEU A 144 1.10 10.84 -9.96
N ALA A 145 -0.19 10.74 -9.78
CA ALA A 145 -1.09 11.88 -9.92
C ALA A 145 -2.07 11.88 -8.77
N GLY A 146 -1.55 11.81 -7.57
CA GLY A 146 -2.18 12.43 -6.42
C GLY A 146 -1.53 13.79 -6.27
N THR A 147 -1.95 14.77 -7.07
CA THR A 147 -1.64 16.18 -6.86
C THR A 147 -1.99 16.53 -5.43
N VAL A 148 -0.97 16.70 -4.60
CA VAL A 148 -1.13 17.32 -3.28
C VAL A 148 -1.59 18.74 -3.57
N PRO A 149 -2.79 19.17 -3.18
CA PRO A 149 -3.20 20.56 -3.36
C PRO A 149 -2.26 21.41 -2.53
N LYS A 150 -1.55 22.32 -3.23
CA LYS A 150 -0.70 23.36 -2.66
C LYS A 150 -1.53 24.15 -1.64
N MET A 151 -1.23 23.99 -0.38
CA MET A 151 -1.82 24.76 0.71
C MET A 151 -1.46 26.23 0.49
N ARG A 152 -2.46 27.06 0.15
CA ARG A 152 -2.33 28.51 0.14
C ARG A 152 -1.91 28.94 1.54
N GLN A 153 -0.70 29.43 1.67
CA GLN A 153 -0.30 30.26 2.80
C GLN A 153 -1.22 31.49 2.80
N ARG A 154 -2.05 31.62 3.82
CA ARG A 154 -2.67 32.90 4.14
C ARG A 154 -1.56 33.78 4.69
N GLY A 155 -1.21 34.79 3.90
CA GLY A 155 -0.34 35.85 4.34
C GLY A 155 -1.00 36.61 5.49
N ASP A 156 -0.24 36.77 6.55
CA ASP A 156 -0.46 37.81 7.54
C ASP A 156 -0.45 39.16 6.84
N GLY A 157 -1.54 39.89 6.97
CA GLY A 157 -1.66 41.27 6.61
C GLY A 157 -2.03 42.04 7.88
N ALA A 158 -0.99 42.56 8.52
CA ALA A 158 -1.17 43.58 9.52
C ALA A 158 -1.61 44.89 8.86
N ALA A 159 -2.62 45.53 9.41
CA ALA A 159 -2.78 46.96 9.63
C ALA A 159 -4.05 47.18 10.47
#